data_1eb0b8fd1e205c8457bbdaa90a41e2b5
#
_entry.id   1eb0b8fd1e205c8457bbdaa90a41e2b5
#
_cell.length_a   1.000
_cell.length_b   1.000
_cell.length_c   1.000
_cell.angle_alpha   90.00
_cell.angle_beta   90.00
_cell.angle_gamma   90.00
#
_symmetry.space_group_name_H-M   'P 1'
#
loop_
_entity.id
_entity.type
_entity.pdbx_description
1 polymer ?
#
loop_
_entity_poly.entity_id
_entity_poly.type
_entity_poly.pdbx_seq_one_letter_code
_entity_poly.pdbx_strand_id
1 'polypeptide(L)'
;TAEAVLTAKQKELGVALVNIGSATTSVLVFEEGNVLHSAVLPVGSGHITNDLAIGLKTSVDTAEAVKLDHAQAISESVSKRDEIDLNKYSEDEKKGSYVYKKDIAEISEARMEEIFSLVNEELKKIEKDGKLPSGVVLTGAGSKMLLAIDLAKEVFELPVFLGTPAETGFP
;
A
#
# COMPACT_ATOMS: atom_id res chain seq x y z
N THR A 1 -10.15 -5.83 -12.78
CA THR A 1 -9.56 -6.23 -11.47
C THR A 1 -10.61 -6.82 -10.53
N ALA A 2 -11.76 -6.13 -10.31
CA ALA A 2 -12.79 -6.60 -9.35
C ALA A 2 -13.29 -8.01 -9.64
N GLU A 3 -13.58 -8.35 -10.90
CA GLU A 3 -14.03 -9.68 -11.30
C GLU A 3 -12.98 -10.79 -11.08
N ALA A 4 -11.71 -10.43 -11.08
CA ALA A 4 -10.62 -11.38 -10.91
C ALA A 4 -10.25 -11.67 -9.44
N VAL A 5 -10.60 -10.77 -8.51
CA VAL A 5 -10.16 -10.85 -7.11
C VAL A 5 -11.28 -10.89 -6.08
N LEU A 6 -12.52 -10.52 -6.46
CA LEU A 6 -13.67 -10.52 -5.56
C LEU A 6 -14.64 -11.65 -5.91
N THR A 7 -15.13 -12.34 -4.88
CA THR A 7 -16.22 -13.31 -5.02
C THR A 7 -17.58 -12.62 -5.09
N ALA A 8 -18.59 -13.28 -5.69
CA ALA A 8 -19.96 -12.81 -5.70
C ALA A 8 -20.49 -12.56 -4.28
N LYS A 9 -20.15 -13.45 -3.34
CA LYS A 9 -20.55 -13.33 -1.93
C LYS A 9 -19.96 -12.09 -1.25
N GLN A 10 -18.69 -11.73 -1.54
CA GLN A 10 -18.10 -10.50 -1.01
C GLN A 10 -18.81 -9.26 -1.54
N LYS A 11 -19.12 -9.23 -2.84
CA LYS A 11 -19.86 -8.12 -3.46
C LYS A 11 -21.27 -7.97 -2.90
N GLU A 12 -21.94 -9.09 -2.60
CA GLU A 12 -23.27 -9.08 -2.00
C GLU A 12 -23.24 -8.54 -0.57
N LEU A 13 -22.31 -8.99 0.26
CA LEU A 13 -22.24 -8.63 1.68
C LEU A 13 -21.70 -7.24 1.96
N GLY A 14 -20.95 -6.66 1.04
CA GLY A 14 -20.28 -5.39 1.20
C GLY A 14 -18.76 -5.54 1.35
N VAL A 15 -18.01 -5.01 0.37
CA VAL A 15 -16.55 -5.08 0.30
C VAL A 15 -15.98 -3.84 -0.39
N ALA A 16 -14.84 -3.35 0.08
CA ALA A 16 -14.04 -2.36 -0.62
C ALA A 16 -12.86 -3.04 -1.32
N LEU A 17 -12.68 -2.79 -2.60
CA LEU A 17 -11.49 -3.15 -3.36
C LEU A 17 -10.60 -1.90 -3.49
N VAL A 18 -9.38 -1.99 -2.98
CA VAL A 18 -8.39 -0.92 -3.02
C VAL A 18 -7.20 -1.37 -3.86
N ASN A 19 -6.99 -0.72 -4.98
CA ASN A 19 -5.87 -1.01 -5.87
C ASN A 19 -4.81 0.08 -5.76
N ILE A 20 -3.68 -0.24 -5.14
CA ILE A 20 -2.56 0.69 -4.94
C ILE A 20 -1.59 0.53 -6.10
N GLY A 21 -1.70 1.42 -7.07
CA GLY A 21 -0.77 1.54 -8.19
C GLY A 21 0.47 2.38 -7.85
N SER A 22 1.26 2.72 -8.86
CA SER A 22 2.42 3.61 -8.69
C SER A 22 1.99 5.07 -8.50
N ALA A 23 1.15 5.60 -9.39
CA ALA A 23 0.74 7.01 -9.38
C ALA A 23 -0.60 7.25 -8.68
N THR A 24 -1.49 6.26 -8.67
CA THR A 24 -2.86 6.39 -8.18
C THR A 24 -3.27 5.21 -7.33
N THR A 25 -4.24 5.46 -6.44
CA THR A 25 -4.97 4.42 -5.70
C THR A 25 -6.44 4.48 -6.09
N SER A 26 -6.98 3.37 -6.59
CA SER A 26 -8.39 3.26 -6.94
C SER A 26 -9.17 2.56 -5.84
N VAL A 27 -10.33 3.11 -5.51
CA VAL A 27 -11.27 2.55 -4.52
C VAL A 27 -12.56 2.17 -5.23
N LEU A 28 -13.05 0.96 -5.01
CA LEU A 28 -14.31 0.48 -5.55
C LEU A 28 -15.07 -0.26 -4.45
N VAL A 29 -16.24 0.22 -4.08
CA VAL A 29 -17.06 -0.36 -3.02
C VAL A 29 -18.27 -1.05 -3.63
N PHE A 30 -18.51 -2.30 -3.21
CA PHE A 30 -19.67 -3.10 -3.59
C PHE A 30 -20.56 -3.35 -2.38
N GLU A 31 -21.86 -3.38 -2.61
CA GLU A 31 -22.88 -3.83 -1.68
C GLU A 31 -24.11 -4.33 -2.48
N GLU A 32 -24.77 -5.36 -2.00
CA GLU A 32 -25.92 -6.00 -2.69
C GLU A 32 -25.63 -6.34 -4.16
N GLY A 33 -24.40 -6.77 -4.45
CA GLY A 33 -23.95 -7.13 -5.79
C GLY A 33 -23.64 -5.95 -6.72
N ASN A 34 -23.92 -4.72 -6.30
CA ASN A 34 -23.77 -3.51 -7.11
C ASN A 34 -22.60 -2.64 -6.66
N VAL A 35 -22.12 -1.79 -7.57
CA VAL A 35 -21.13 -0.77 -7.23
C VAL A 35 -21.83 0.37 -6.47
N LEU A 36 -21.46 0.53 -5.20
CA LEU A 36 -21.98 1.60 -4.35
C LEU A 36 -21.17 2.89 -4.51
N HIS A 37 -19.85 2.80 -4.67
CA HIS A 37 -18.95 3.94 -4.76
C HIS A 37 -17.71 3.61 -5.56
N SER A 38 -17.17 4.61 -6.26
CA SER A 38 -15.87 4.52 -6.89
C SER A 38 -15.12 5.84 -6.81
N ALA A 39 -13.82 5.77 -6.53
CA ALA A 39 -12.94 6.93 -6.48
C ALA A 39 -11.54 6.57 -7.00
N VAL A 40 -10.83 7.59 -7.49
CA VAL A 40 -9.41 7.48 -7.84
C VAL A 40 -8.68 8.59 -7.12
N LEU A 41 -7.74 8.21 -6.27
CA LEU A 41 -6.91 9.11 -5.49
C LEU A 41 -5.59 9.34 -6.22
N PRO A 42 -5.11 10.58 -6.35
CA PRO A 42 -3.87 10.89 -7.07
C PRO A 42 -2.62 10.62 -6.21
N VAL A 43 -2.59 9.47 -5.56
CA VAL A 43 -1.50 9.02 -4.71
C VAL A 43 -1.31 7.50 -4.86
N GLY A 44 -0.08 7.03 -4.84
CA GLY A 44 0.24 5.62 -4.96
C GLY A 44 1.66 5.31 -4.46
N SER A 45 2.12 4.09 -4.66
CA SER A 45 3.39 3.60 -4.13
C SER A 45 4.64 4.28 -4.72
N GLY A 46 4.52 4.94 -5.87
CA GLY A 46 5.61 5.77 -6.44
C GLY A 46 5.89 7.02 -5.62
N HIS A 47 4.91 7.52 -4.86
CA HIS A 47 5.13 8.64 -3.94
C HIS A 47 6.04 8.23 -2.78
N ILE A 48 6.01 6.98 -2.33
CA ILE A 48 6.96 6.44 -1.34
C ILE A 48 8.39 6.52 -1.89
N THR A 49 8.59 6.17 -3.17
CA THR A 49 9.90 6.27 -3.83
C THR A 49 10.41 7.71 -3.83
N ASN A 50 9.55 8.67 -4.17
CA ASN A 50 9.91 10.08 -4.15
C ASN A 50 10.25 10.58 -2.74
N ASP A 51 9.46 10.19 -1.75
CA ASP A 51 9.70 10.55 -0.35
C ASP A 51 11.03 9.96 0.15
N LEU A 52 11.34 8.71 -0.22
CA LEU A 52 12.62 8.07 0.09
C LEU A 52 13.79 8.78 -0.62
N ALA A 53 13.64 9.15 -1.90
CA ALA A 53 14.67 9.87 -2.64
C ALA A 53 15.01 11.20 -1.95
N ILE A 54 14.01 11.94 -1.49
CA ILE A 54 14.16 13.20 -0.76
C ILE A 54 14.74 12.95 0.64
N GLY A 55 14.14 12.04 1.41
CA GLY A 55 14.53 11.78 2.80
C GLY A 55 15.93 11.21 2.95
N LEU A 56 16.32 10.30 2.05
CA LEU A 56 17.63 9.67 2.04
C LEU A 56 18.68 10.46 1.21
N LYS A 57 18.23 11.52 0.49
CA LYS A 57 19.07 12.37 -0.39
C LYS A 57 19.79 11.56 -1.48
N THR A 58 19.08 10.67 -2.10
CA THR A 58 19.57 9.77 -3.15
C THR A 58 18.78 9.93 -4.46
N SER A 59 19.19 9.24 -5.51
CA SER A 59 18.44 9.23 -6.78
C SER A 59 17.11 8.46 -6.66
N VAL A 60 16.17 8.77 -7.55
CA VAL A 60 14.87 8.05 -7.59
C VAL A 60 15.09 6.56 -7.87
N ASP A 61 16.03 6.20 -8.72
CA ASP A 61 16.33 4.81 -9.07
C ASP A 61 16.90 4.05 -7.86
N THR A 62 17.82 4.66 -7.11
CA THR A 62 18.36 4.12 -5.86
C THR A 62 17.25 3.99 -4.80
N ALA A 63 16.41 5.01 -4.66
CA ALA A 63 15.27 4.98 -3.74
C ALA A 63 14.26 3.89 -4.07
N GLU A 64 13.98 3.64 -5.36
CA GLU A 64 13.10 2.55 -5.79
C GLU A 64 13.68 1.18 -5.42
N ALA A 65 14.97 0.95 -5.69
CA ALA A 65 15.64 -0.29 -5.32
C ALA A 65 15.65 -0.52 -3.80
N VAL A 66 15.96 0.52 -3.02
CA VAL A 66 15.92 0.49 -1.54
C VAL A 66 14.52 0.23 -1.02
N LYS A 67 13.49 0.84 -1.63
CA LYS A 67 12.09 0.58 -1.29
C LYS A 67 11.73 -0.87 -1.49
N LEU A 68 12.07 -1.46 -2.63
CA LEU A 68 11.74 -2.84 -2.95
C LEU A 68 12.38 -3.84 -1.98
N ASP A 69 13.59 -3.55 -1.50
CA ASP A 69 14.33 -4.46 -0.63
C ASP A 69 14.04 -4.26 0.87
N HIS A 70 13.70 -3.03 1.30
CA HIS A 70 13.74 -2.67 2.72
C HIS A 70 12.51 -1.95 3.25
N ALA A 71 11.61 -1.46 2.37
CA ALA A 71 10.43 -0.75 2.84
C ALA A 71 9.43 -1.67 3.54
N GLN A 72 8.86 -1.17 4.62
CA GLN A 72 7.75 -1.80 5.31
C GLN A 72 6.79 -0.76 5.87
N ALA A 73 5.53 -1.17 6.04
CA ALA A 73 4.45 -0.28 6.42
C ALA A 73 4.32 -0.04 7.93
N ILE A 74 5.08 -0.76 8.77
CA ILE A 74 5.12 -0.58 10.22
C ILE A 74 6.57 -0.51 10.65
N SER A 75 6.99 0.62 11.17
CA SER A 75 8.39 0.90 11.49
C SER A 75 8.83 0.39 12.88
N GLU A 76 7.90 0.14 13.80
CA GLU A 76 8.23 -0.21 15.20
C GLU A 76 9.11 -1.46 15.33
N SER A 77 8.94 -2.44 14.45
CA SER A 77 9.72 -3.69 14.46
C SER A 77 11.16 -3.54 13.93
N VAL A 78 11.51 -2.37 13.39
CA VAL A 78 12.82 -2.13 12.77
C VAL A 78 13.82 -1.61 13.80
N SER A 79 14.98 -2.24 13.87
CA SER A 79 16.07 -1.80 14.71
C SER A 79 16.62 -0.43 14.29
N LYS A 80 16.87 0.44 15.28
CA LYS A 80 17.48 1.77 15.06
C LYS A 80 18.97 1.72 14.68
N ARG A 81 19.57 0.50 14.73
CA ARG A 81 21.02 0.33 14.51
C ARG A 81 21.34 -0.29 13.15
N ASP A 82 20.32 -0.77 12.44
CA ASP A 82 20.51 -1.44 11.15
C ASP A 82 20.75 -0.39 10.06
N GLU A 83 21.95 -0.41 9.51
CA GLU A 83 22.36 0.48 8.42
C GLU A 83 22.39 -0.26 7.08
N ILE A 84 22.13 0.49 6.01
CA ILE A 84 22.20 0.05 4.63
C ILE A 84 23.20 0.91 3.89
N ASP A 85 24.11 0.27 3.19
CA ASP A 85 25.06 0.93 2.30
C ASP A 85 24.39 1.19 0.94
N LEU A 86 24.16 2.46 0.60
CA LEU A 86 23.55 2.87 -0.67
C LEU A 86 24.45 2.59 -1.88
N ASN A 87 25.76 2.46 -1.68
CA ASN A 87 26.68 2.09 -2.77
C ASN A 87 26.41 0.71 -3.37
N LYS A 88 25.65 -0.14 -2.67
CA LYS A 88 25.18 -1.42 -3.23
C LYS A 88 24.13 -1.28 -4.33
N TYR A 89 23.47 -0.12 -4.39
CA TYR A 89 22.36 0.16 -5.32
C TYR A 89 22.78 1.09 -6.46
N SER A 90 23.85 1.87 -6.30
CA SER A 90 24.34 2.77 -7.34
C SER A 90 25.83 3.11 -7.12
N GLU A 91 26.59 3.06 -8.21
CA GLU A 91 28.01 3.48 -8.21
C GLU A 91 28.17 5.02 -8.11
N ASP A 92 27.11 5.76 -8.42
CA ASP A 92 27.08 7.22 -8.39
C ASP A 92 26.93 7.77 -6.96
N GLU A 93 26.60 6.91 -5.99
CA GLU A 93 26.51 7.31 -4.60
C GLU A 93 27.90 7.61 -4.03
N LYS A 94 27.98 8.61 -3.15
CA LYS A 94 29.22 8.94 -2.46
C LYS A 94 29.69 7.74 -1.63
N LYS A 95 30.98 7.43 -1.70
CA LYS A 95 31.55 6.36 -0.86
C LYS A 95 31.19 6.57 0.61
N GLY A 96 30.61 5.55 1.24
CA GLY A 96 30.19 5.60 2.64
C GLY A 96 28.83 6.26 2.87
N SER A 97 27.95 6.31 1.87
CA SER A 97 26.56 6.72 2.05
C SER A 97 25.77 5.61 2.73
N TYR A 98 25.57 5.73 4.04
CA TYR A 98 24.77 4.81 4.85
C TYR A 98 23.48 5.48 5.28
N VAL A 99 22.38 4.70 5.30
CA VAL A 99 21.07 5.11 5.79
C VAL A 99 20.54 4.08 6.78
N TYR A 100 19.74 4.51 7.75
CA TYR A 100 19.14 3.57 8.69
C TYR A 100 17.89 2.91 8.10
N LYS A 101 17.77 1.59 8.29
CA LYS A 101 16.52 0.88 7.94
C LYS A 101 15.28 1.49 8.59
N LYS A 102 15.46 2.02 9.79
CA LYS A 102 14.39 2.68 10.54
C LYS A 102 13.84 3.89 9.79
N ASP A 103 14.70 4.72 9.20
CA ASP A 103 14.30 5.91 8.45
C ASP A 103 13.51 5.51 7.18
N ILE A 104 13.95 4.44 6.49
CA ILE A 104 13.23 3.90 5.33
C ILE A 104 11.82 3.43 5.74
N ALA A 105 11.71 2.71 6.84
CA ALA A 105 10.44 2.21 7.34
C ALA A 105 9.52 3.35 7.79
N GLU A 106 10.02 4.35 8.51
CA GLU A 106 9.23 5.51 8.97
C GLU A 106 8.68 6.33 7.80
N ILE A 107 9.50 6.58 6.77
CA ILE A 107 9.05 7.29 5.56
C ILE A 107 7.98 6.47 4.82
N SER A 108 8.18 5.17 4.70
CA SER A 108 7.25 4.27 4.00
C SER A 108 5.93 4.14 4.73
N GLU A 109 5.96 3.98 6.06
CA GLU A 109 4.80 3.92 6.94
C GLU A 109 3.95 5.19 6.82
N ALA A 110 4.58 6.36 6.97
CA ALA A 110 3.88 7.64 6.91
C ALA A 110 3.11 7.84 5.59
N ARG A 111 3.69 7.44 4.46
CA ARG A 111 2.99 7.53 3.17
C ARG A 111 1.90 6.46 3.02
N MET A 112 2.11 5.26 3.51
CA MET A 112 1.08 4.22 3.48
C MET A 112 -0.10 4.57 4.38
N GLU A 113 0.13 5.14 5.56
CA GLU A 113 -0.92 5.66 6.43
C GLU A 113 -1.74 6.76 5.75
N GLU A 114 -1.08 7.69 5.05
CA GLU A 114 -1.77 8.72 4.28
C GLU A 114 -2.66 8.10 3.19
N ILE A 115 -2.14 7.13 2.41
CA ILE A 115 -2.93 6.43 1.38
C ILE A 115 -4.16 5.78 2.00
N PHE A 116 -4.00 5.03 3.08
CA PHE A 116 -5.13 4.36 3.75
C PHE A 116 -6.10 5.35 4.41
N SER A 117 -5.59 6.45 4.97
CA SER A 117 -6.43 7.51 5.53
C SER A 117 -7.31 8.16 4.46
N LEU A 118 -6.76 8.46 3.28
CA LEU A 118 -7.52 9.00 2.14
C LEU A 118 -8.58 8.00 1.64
N VAL A 119 -8.25 6.70 1.59
CA VAL A 119 -9.23 5.65 1.28
C VAL A 119 -10.33 5.62 2.34
N ASN A 120 -9.98 5.70 3.62
CA ASN A 120 -10.96 5.71 4.70
C ASN A 120 -11.89 6.93 4.66
N GLU A 121 -11.38 8.09 4.21
CA GLU A 121 -12.21 9.27 3.95
C GLU A 121 -13.25 9.01 2.84
N GLU A 122 -12.89 8.26 1.79
CA GLU A 122 -13.85 7.84 0.76
C GLU A 122 -14.94 6.91 1.34
N LEU A 123 -14.57 5.99 2.23
CA LEU A 123 -15.55 5.13 2.93
C LEU A 123 -16.47 5.94 3.85
N LYS A 124 -15.96 6.95 4.53
CA LYS A 124 -16.75 7.85 5.38
C LYS A 124 -17.80 8.64 4.59
N LYS A 125 -17.47 9.09 3.37
CA LYS A 125 -18.43 9.81 2.50
C LYS A 125 -19.71 9.02 2.22
N ILE A 126 -19.63 7.70 2.26
CA ILE A 126 -20.75 6.79 2.03
C ILE A 126 -21.19 6.05 3.30
N GLU A 127 -20.70 6.48 4.47
CA GLU A 127 -21.02 5.90 5.79
C GLU A 127 -20.68 4.41 5.93
N LYS A 128 -19.60 3.95 5.25
CA LYS A 128 -19.14 2.55 5.24
C LYS A 128 -17.81 2.33 5.97
N ASP A 129 -17.25 3.36 6.60
CA ASP A 129 -16.10 3.24 7.49
C ASP A 129 -16.41 2.28 8.65
N GLY A 130 -15.57 1.25 8.83
CA GLY A 130 -15.78 0.22 9.85
C GLY A 130 -17.02 -0.66 9.66
N LYS A 131 -17.75 -0.58 8.52
CA LYS A 131 -19.07 -1.19 8.33
C LYS A 131 -19.20 -2.10 7.11
N LEU A 132 -18.09 -2.60 6.57
CA LEU A 132 -18.10 -3.54 5.45
C LEU A 132 -17.91 -4.97 5.96
N PRO A 133 -18.94 -5.83 5.91
CA PRO A 133 -18.85 -7.19 6.46
C PRO A 133 -17.78 -8.07 5.80
N SER A 134 -17.50 -7.88 4.51
CA SER A 134 -16.42 -8.58 3.81
C SER A 134 -15.10 -7.81 3.82
N GLY A 135 -15.03 -6.68 4.53
CA GLY A 135 -13.81 -5.92 4.77
C GLY A 135 -13.25 -5.23 3.54
N VAL A 136 -11.93 -5.15 3.50
CA VAL A 136 -11.16 -4.50 2.44
C VAL A 136 -10.26 -5.53 1.76
N VAL A 137 -10.23 -5.51 0.44
CA VAL A 137 -9.32 -6.32 -0.38
C VAL A 137 -8.30 -5.38 -1.03
N LEU A 138 -7.04 -5.54 -0.65
CA LEU A 138 -5.92 -4.78 -1.23
C LEU A 138 -5.38 -5.49 -2.47
N THR A 139 -5.07 -4.74 -3.50
CA THR A 139 -4.43 -5.23 -4.72
C THR A 139 -3.48 -4.18 -5.30
N GLY A 140 -2.76 -4.53 -6.36
CA GLY A 140 -1.75 -3.67 -6.96
C GLY A 140 -0.37 -3.86 -6.35
N ALA A 141 0.65 -3.24 -6.97
CA ALA A 141 2.04 -3.42 -6.54
C ALA A 141 2.31 -2.85 -5.13
N GLY A 142 1.68 -1.73 -4.77
CA GLY A 142 1.83 -1.12 -3.45
C GLY A 142 1.29 -1.97 -2.31
N SER A 143 0.29 -2.82 -2.56
CA SER A 143 -0.26 -3.71 -1.54
C SER A 143 0.67 -4.84 -1.08
N LYS A 144 1.75 -5.07 -1.84
CA LYS A 144 2.75 -6.11 -1.56
C LYS A 144 3.82 -5.66 -0.55
N MET A 145 3.81 -4.40 -0.14
CA MET A 145 4.75 -3.92 0.88
C MET A 145 4.58 -4.73 2.17
N LEU A 146 5.71 -5.06 2.78
CA LEU A 146 5.73 -5.81 4.04
C LEU A 146 4.88 -5.08 5.09
N LEU A 147 4.03 -5.81 5.81
CA LEU A 147 3.11 -5.31 6.85
C LEU A 147 2.03 -4.31 6.36
N ALA A 148 1.84 -4.13 5.04
CA ALA A 148 0.79 -3.25 4.52
C ALA A 148 -0.62 -3.69 4.95
N ILE A 149 -0.87 -5.00 5.02
CA ILE A 149 -2.16 -5.55 5.47
C ILE A 149 -2.41 -5.22 6.95
N ASP A 150 -1.37 -5.31 7.78
CA ASP A 150 -1.51 -5.08 9.22
C ASP A 150 -1.78 -3.60 9.49
N LEU A 151 -1.04 -2.69 8.85
CA LEU A 151 -1.32 -1.27 8.92
C LEU A 151 -2.74 -0.93 8.40
N ALA A 152 -3.17 -1.55 7.30
CA ALA A 152 -4.51 -1.34 6.75
C ALA A 152 -5.61 -1.77 7.71
N LYS A 153 -5.43 -2.89 8.44
CA LYS A 153 -6.38 -3.33 9.48
C LYS A 153 -6.51 -2.31 10.61
N GLU A 154 -5.40 -1.70 11.01
CA GLU A 154 -5.40 -0.65 12.05
C GLU A 154 -6.14 0.60 11.57
N VAL A 155 -5.89 1.06 10.34
CA VAL A 155 -6.50 2.29 9.83
C VAL A 155 -7.99 2.12 9.50
N PHE A 156 -8.38 0.98 8.89
CA PHE A 156 -9.77 0.76 8.47
C PHE A 156 -10.66 0.19 9.58
N GLU A 157 -10.07 -0.38 10.64
CA GLU A 157 -10.81 -1.14 11.68
C GLU A 157 -11.72 -2.24 11.07
N LEU A 158 -11.26 -2.83 9.96
CA LEU A 158 -11.95 -3.86 9.17
C LEU A 158 -11.02 -5.04 8.89
N PRO A 159 -11.55 -6.23 8.61
CA PRO A 159 -10.77 -7.31 8.04
C PRO A 159 -10.15 -6.87 6.71
N VAL A 160 -8.86 -7.16 6.52
CA VAL A 160 -8.13 -6.82 5.29
C VAL A 160 -7.47 -8.06 4.72
N PHE A 161 -7.61 -8.25 3.41
CA PHE A 161 -7.07 -9.37 2.67
C PHE A 161 -6.27 -8.91 1.46
N LEU A 162 -5.25 -9.67 1.07
CA LEU A 162 -4.57 -9.46 -0.21
C LEU A 162 -5.38 -10.10 -1.33
N GLY A 163 -5.77 -9.30 -2.31
CA GLY A 163 -6.45 -9.77 -3.51
C GLY A 163 -5.46 -10.40 -4.48
N THR A 164 -5.50 -11.71 -4.59
CA THR A 164 -4.83 -12.45 -5.67
C THR A 164 -5.85 -12.80 -6.74
N PRO A 165 -5.51 -12.67 -8.04
CA PRO A 165 -6.38 -13.18 -9.08
C PRO A 165 -6.68 -14.65 -8.79
N ALA A 166 -7.96 -15.02 -8.71
CA ALA A 166 -8.32 -16.43 -8.73
C ALA A 166 -7.69 -17.00 -10.00
N GLU A 167 -7.08 -18.17 -9.91
CA GLU A 167 -6.68 -18.91 -11.10
C GLU A 167 -7.95 -19.20 -11.89
N THR A 168 -8.34 -18.24 -12.74
CA THR A 168 -9.35 -18.49 -13.75
C THR A 168 -8.67 -19.45 -14.72
N GLY A 169 -8.93 -20.75 -14.51
CA GLY A 169 -8.64 -21.74 -15.51
C GLY A 169 -9.38 -21.34 -16.78
N PHE A 170 -8.69 -20.57 -17.63
CA PHE A 170 -9.07 -20.52 -19.02
C PHE A 170 -8.69 -21.88 -19.63
N PRO A 171 -9.64 -22.58 -20.27
CA PRO A 171 -9.35 -23.79 -21.02
C PRO A 171 -8.43 -23.49 -22.20
#